data_03382de1888a6881b9d42a3210c9775e
#
_entry.id   03382de1888a6881b9d42a3210c9775e
#
_cell.length_a   1.000
_cell.length_b   1.000
_cell.length_c   1.000
_cell.angle_alpha   90.00
_cell.angle_beta   90.00
_cell.angle_gamma   90.00
#
_symmetry.space_group_name_H-M   'P 1'
#
loop_
_entity.id
_entity.type
_entity.pdbx_description
1 polymer ?
#
loop_
_entity_poly.entity_id
_entity_poly.type
_entity_poly.pdbx_seq_one_letter_code
_entity_poly.pdbx_strand_id
1 'polypeptide(L)'
;MVGIKGRKIELIENTAESLDELYFWRFEEKEQEAKKWNGPYIPEEYMSKEQHREKWMNEEEIAAGVPASLTIQAEGKVIGYVGAYWVDQNTDWLETGIVIYDKNYWNGGYGREAYALWIDFLFESTDLHRLGMSTWSGNERMMKVAERIGMKEEARIRNARMVEGRYFDAIKMGMLREEWEK
;
A
#
# COMPACT_ATOMS: atom_id res chain seq x y z
N MET A 1 -17.18 2.50 11.16
CA MET A 1 -15.98 3.37 11.01
C MET A 1 -14.78 2.58 11.48
N VAL A 2 -13.88 2.27 10.56
CA VAL A 2 -12.65 1.51 10.86
C VAL A 2 -11.58 2.50 11.31
N GLY A 3 -11.00 2.26 12.49
CA GLY A 3 -9.85 2.99 13.00
C GLY A 3 -8.92 2.03 13.71
N ILE A 4 -7.71 1.85 13.20
CA ILE A 4 -6.73 0.90 13.72
C ILE A 4 -5.55 1.68 14.30
N LYS A 5 -5.40 1.64 15.61
CA LYS A 5 -4.39 2.42 16.32
C LYS A 5 -3.12 1.61 16.57
N GLY A 6 -2.02 2.08 16.00
CA GLY A 6 -0.67 1.60 16.30
C GLY A 6 0.02 2.41 17.41
N ARG A 7 1.33 2.26 17.49
CA ARG A 7 2.17 3.03 18.44
C ARG A 7 2.55 4.40 17.89
N LYS A 8 2.82 4.49 16.59
CA LYS A 8 3.30 5.69 15.89
C LYS A 8 2.31 6.20 14.85
N ILE A 9 1.43 5.32 14.39
CA ILE A 9 0.47 5.62 13.32
C ILE A 9 -0.94 5.19 13.71
N GLU A 10 -1.89 5.72 12.98
CA GLU A 10 -3.28 5.28 12.95
C GLU A 10 -3.70 5.06 11.50
N LEU A 11 -4.38 3.95 11.22
CA LEU A 11 -5.07 3.74 9.96
C LEU A 11 -6.52 4.15 10.13
N ILE A 12 -6.97 5.08 9.31
CA ILE A 12 -8.32 5.63 9.37
C ILE A 12 -9.05 5.45 8.04
N GLU A 13 -10.38 5.37 8.09
CA GLU A 13 -11.18 5.44 6.87
C GLU A 13 -10.92 6.73 6.11
N ASN A 14 -11.03 6.64 4.79
CA ASN A 14 -10.87 7.78 3.91
C ASN A 14 -11.99 8.80 4.16
N THR A 15 -11.62 10.04 4.42
CA THR A 15 -12.52 11.18 4.51
C THR A 15 -12.21 12.19 3.40
N ALA A 16 -13.11 13.11 3.12
CA ALA A 16 -12.85 14.16 2.14
C ALA A 16 -11.56 14.94 2.47
N GLU A 17 -11.34 15.23 3.75
CA GLU A 17 -10.17 15.95 4.23
C GLU A 17 -8.89 15.14 4.04
N SER A 18 -8.88 13.87 4.46
CA SER A 18 -7.70 13.00 4.30
C SER A 18 -7.36 12.74 2.83
N LEU A 19 -8.38 12.62 1.98
CA LEU A 19 -8.19 12.45 0.54
C LEU A 19 -7.64 13.72 -0.14
N ASP A 20 -7.94 14.91 0.39
CA ASP A 20 -7.33 16.15 -0.07
C ASP A 20 -5.84 16.23 0.26
N GLU A 21 -5.45 15.77 1.45
CA GLU A 21 -4.04 15.69 1.82
C GLU A 21 -3.31 14.62 0.98
N LEU A 22 -3.93 13.46 0.72
CA LEU A 22 -3.38 12.46 -0.20
C LEU A 22 -3.24 12.99 -1.62
N TYR A 23 -4.23 13.79 -2.09
CA TYR A 23 -4.17 14.45 -3.39
C TYR A 23 -2.99 15.41 -3.49
N PHE A 24 -2.79 16.25 -2.45
CA PHE A 24 -1.63 17.14 -2.38
C PHE A 24 -0.32 16.36 -2.55
N TRP A 25 -0.13 15.31 -1.78
CA TRP A 25 1.07 14.48 -1.86
C TRP A 25 1.26 13.84 -3.23
N ARG A 26 0.18 13.44 -3.85
CA ARG A 26 0.21 12.70 -5.11
C ARG A 26 0.41 13.58 -6.34
N PHE A 27 -0.15 14.78 -6.36
CA PHE A 27 -0.22 15.62 -7.56
C PHE A 27 0.37 17.02 -7.40
N GLU A 28 0.37 17.59 -6.20
CA GLU A 28 0.75 18.99 -5.96
C GLU A 28 2.11 19.13 -5.27
N GLU A 29 2.56 18.13 -4.51
CA GLU A 29 3.88 18.15 -3.86
C GLU A 29 5.00 18.22 -4.92
N LYS A 30 5.94 19.13 -4.74
CA LYS A 30 6.92 19.49 -5.80
C LYS A 30 7.99 18.43 -6.06
N GLU A 31 8.48 17.76 -5.01
CA GLU A 31 9.61 16.85 -5.12
C GLU A 31 9.19 15.45 -5.61
N GLN A 32 7.95 15.04 -5.32
CA GLN A 32 7.38 13.76 -5.74
C GLN A 32 8.28 12.55 -5.43
N GLU A 33 9.02 12.61 -4.32
CA GLU A 33 10.03 11.60 -3.97
C GLU A 33 9.47 10.18 -3.90
N ALA A 34 8.23 10.03 -3.41
CA ALA A 34 7.57 8.72 -3.32
C ALA A 34 7.36 8.06 -4.69
N LYS A 35 7.16 8.83 -5.75
CA LYS A 35 6.97 8.31 -7.12
C LYS A 35 8.18 7.57 -7.66
N LYS A 36 9.38 7.91 -7.21
CA LYS A 36 10.62 7.24 -7.61
C LYS A 36 10.67 5.77 -7.16
N TRP A 37 9.86 5.39 -6.17
CA TRP A 37 9.84 4.05 -5.57
C TRP A 37 8.58 3.26 -5.92
N ASN A 38 7.44 3.95 -5.97
CA ASN A 38 6.13 3.33 -6.14
C ASN A 38 5.76 3.14 -7.60
N GLY A 39 6.29 2.08 -8.22
CA GLY A 39 5.98 1.72 -9.60
C GLY A 39 6.29 2.84 -10.62
N PRO A 40 7.52 3.39 -10.66
CA PRO A 40 7.86 4.51 -11.55
C PRO A 40 7.69 4.19 -13.04
N TYR A 41 7.48 2.94 -13.38
CA TYR A 41 7.17 2.42 -14.72
C TYR A 41 5.66 2.40 -15.02
N ILE A 42 4.80 2.72 -14.03
CA ILE A 42 3.34 2.76 -14.22
C ILE A 42 2.97 4.20 -14.61
N PRO A 43 2.37 4.41 -15.79
CA PRO A 43 1.85 5.73 -16.15
C PRO A 43 0.81 6.18 -15.13
N GLU A 44 0.96 7.38 -14.62
CA GLU A 44 -0.04 8.00 -13.76
C GLU A 44 -0.84 9.04 -14.56
N GLU A 45 -2.14 8.78 -14.68
CA GLU A 45 -3.05 9.75 -15.28
C GLU A 45 -3.38 10.85 -14.26
N TYR A 46 -3.25 12.10 -14.71
CA TYR A 46 -3.69 13.24 -13.92
C TYR A 46 -5.22 13.21 -13.76
N MET A 47 -5.70 13.52 -12.57
CA MET A 47 -7.11 13.71 -12.27
C MET A 47 -7.30 14.96 -11.41
N SER A 48 -8.49 15.56 -11.45
CA SER A 48 -8.81 16.67 -10.56
C SER A 48 -8.98 16.17 -9.10
N LYS A 49 -8.95 17.11 -8.17
CA LYS A 49 -9.15 16.79 -6.75
C LYS A 49 -10.53 16.15 -6.51
N GLU A 50 -11.57 16.63 -7.20
CA GLU A 50 -12.93 16.08 -7.15
C GLU A 50 -12.96 14.64 -7.67
N GLN A 51 -12.35 14.39 -8.83
CA GLN A 51 -12.24 13.03 -9.40
C GLN A 51 -11.46 12.08 -8.48
N HIS A 52 -10.42 12.57 -7.83
CA HIS A 52 -9.66 11.80 -6.85
C HIS A 52 -10.53 11.42 -5.66
N ARG A 53 -11.24 12.38 -5.05
CA ARG A 53 -12.19 12.11 -3.95
C ARG A 53 -13.25 11.10 -4.37
N GLU A 54 -13.93 11.36 -5.49
CA GLU A 54 -15.01 10.49 -5.98
C GLU A 54 -14.53 9.06 -6.19
N LYS A 55 -13.37 8.89 -6.82
CA LYS A 55 -12.77 7.56 -7.04
C LYS A 55 -12.52 6.81 -5.74
N TRP A 56 -11.92 7.45 -4.75
CA TRP A 56 -11.54 6.80 -3.50
C TRP A 56 -12.71 6.61 -2.53
N MET A 57 -13.69 7.54 -2.52
CA MET A 57 -14.91 7.41 -1.70
C MET A 57 -15.87 6.33 -2.22
N ASN A 58 -15.81 6.03 -3.53
CA ASN A 58 -16.64 5.02 -4.17
C ASN A 58 -15.85 3.71 -4.46
N GLU A 59 -14.68 3.53 -3.85
CA GLU A 59 -13.90 2.30 -3.98
C GLU A 59 -14.69 1.11 -3.40
N GLU A 60 -14.76 0.01 -4.16
CA GLU A 60 -15.48 -1.19 -3.71
C GLU A 60 -14.79 -1.81 -2.49
N GLU A 61 -15.58 -2.26 -1.52
CA GLU A 61 -15.06 -3.00 -0.38
C GLU A 61 -14.46 -4.35 -0.83
N ILE A 62 -13.41 -4.79 -0.16
CA ILE A 62 -12.81 -6.11 -0.36
C ILE A 62 -13.77 -7.22 0.08
N ALA A 63 -14.44 -7.00 1.19
CA ALA A 63 -15.51 -7.82 1.74
C ALA A 63 -16.45 -6.92 2.54
N ALA A 64 -17.60 -7.41 2.96
CA ALA A 64 -18.56 -6.63 3.73
C ALA A 64 -17.93 -5.98 4.97
N GLY A 65 -17.85 -4.65 4.99
CA GLY A 65 -17.24 -3.86 6.05
C GLY A 65 -15.70 -3.82 6.04
N VAL A 66 -15.05 -4.32 4.97
CA VAL A 66 -13.60 -4.30 4.80
C VAL A 66 -13.25 -3.35 3.65
N PRO A 67 -12.83 -2.11 3.94
CA PRO A 67 -12.49 -1.14 2.89
C PRO A 67 -11.28 -1.60 2.08
N ALA A 68 -11.22 -1.19 0.80
CA ALA A 68 -10.09 -1.49 -0.07
C ALA A 68 -8.84 -0.65 0.27
N SER A 69 -9.01 0.46 0.97
CA SER A 69 -7.89 1.32 1.37
C SER A 69 -8.19 2.06 2.68
N LEU A 70 -7.11 2.40 3.41
CA LEU A 70 -7.14 3.25 4.60
C LEU A 70 -6.03 4.31 4.51
N THR A 71 -6.34 5.49 5.00
CA THR A 71 -5.35 6.57 5.15
C THR A 71 -4.44 6.31 6.34
N ILE A 72 -3.14 6.57 6.20
CA ILE A 72 -2.15 6.50 7.28
C ILE A 72 -1.95 7.89 7.87
N GLN A 73 -2.21 8.01 9.17
CA GLN A 73 -1.88 9.22 9.94
C GLN A 73 -0.75 8.97 10.94
N ALA A 74 0.10 9.97 11.10
CA ALA A 74 1.09 10.04 12.17
C ALA A 74 1.08 11.45 12.75
N GLU A 75 1.01 11.57 14.09
CA GLU A 75 0.99 12.87 14.78
C GLU A 75 -0.11 13.83 14.26
N GLY A 76 -1.27 13.25 13.86
CA GLY A 76 -2.40 14.00 13.31
C GLY A 76 -2.25 14.47 11.86
N LYS A 77 -1.20 14.02 11.14
CA LYS A 77 -0.96 14.36 9.73
C LYS A 77 -1.14 13.14 8.84
N VAL A 78 -1.71 13.34 7.69
CA VAL A 78 -1.78 12.31 6.64
C VAL A 78 -0.40 12.18 6.01
N ILE A 79 0.17 10.97 6.08
CA ILE A 79 1.51 10.68 5.56
C ILE A 79 1.51 9.68 4.40
N GLY A 80 0.39 9.01 4.16
CA GLY A 80 0.29 7.99 3.13
C GLY A 80 -1.01 7.19 3.21
N TYR A 81 -1.02 6.03 2.58
CA TYR A 81 -2.15 5.10 2.62
C TYR A 81 -1.68 3.64 2.52
N VAL A 82 -2.54 2.72 2.94
CA VAL A 82 -2.49 1.30 2.65
C VAL A 82 -3.66 0.94 1.75
N GLY A 83 -3.50 -0.07 0.90
CA GLY A 83 -4.55 -0.49 0.01
C GLY A 83 -4.47 -1.97 -0.34
N ALA A 84 -5.55 -2.49 -0.91
CA ALA A 84 -5.64 -3.85 -1.42
C ALA A 84 -6.46 -3.87 -2.71
N TYR A 85 -6.19 -4.82 -3.58
CA TYR A 85 -6.92 -5.01 -4.83
C TYR A 85 -6.92 -6.49 -5.24
N TRP A 86 -8.00 -6.90 -5.86
CA TRP A 86 -8.12 -8.23 -6.39
C TRP A 86 -7.26 -8.42 -7.64
N VAL A 87 -6.41 -9.45 -7.61
CA VAL A 87 -5.78 -10.00 -8.82
C VAL A 87 -6.74 -10.96 -9.49
N ASP A 88 -7.38 -11.83 -8.70
CA ASP A 88 -8.44 -12.73 -9.13
C ASP A 88 -9.37 -13.04 -7.94
N GLN A 89 -10.58 -12.47 -7.98
CA GLN A 89 -11.57 -12.65 -6.92
C GLN A 89 -12.13 -14.08 -6.87
N ASN A 90 -12.16 -14.79 -8.02
CA ASN A 90 -12.68 -16.16 -8.04
C ASN A 90 -11.78 -17.17 -7.32
N THR A 91 -10.50 -16.83 -7.15
CA THR A 91 -9.51 -17.68 -6.49
C THR A 91 -8.98 -17.05 -5.20
N ASP A 92 -9.66 -16.04 -4.68
CA ASP A 92 -9.29 -15.30 -3.46
C ASP A 92 -7.85 -14.77 -3.47
N TRP A 93 -7.39 -14.32 -4.66
CA TRP A 93 -6.06 -13.76 -4.82
C TRP A 93 -6.09 -12.23 -4.68
N LEU A 94 -5.73 -11.76 -3.50
CA LEU A 94 -5.63 -10.35 -3.15
C LEU A 94 -4.16 -9.92 -3.07
N GLU A 95 -3.83 -8.78 -3.65
CA GLU A 95 -2.57 -8.07 -3.42
C GLU A 95 -2.80 -6.78 -2.63
N THR A 96 -1.80 -6.45 -1.85
CA THR A 96 -1.80 -5.30 -0.94
C THR A 96 -0.65 -4.36 -1.25
N GLY A 97 -0.74 -3.14 -0.78
CA GLY A 97 0.31 -2.15 -0.96
C GLY A 97 0.30 -1.08 0.11
N ILE A 98 1.39 -0.33 0.15
CA ILE A 98 1.57 0.81 1.05
C ILE A 98 2.36 1.90 0.33
N VAL A 99 1.98 3.14 0.58
CA VAL A 99 2.75 4.33 0.18
C VAL A 99 2.89 5.25 1.39
N ILE A 100 4.12 5.61 1.75
CA ILE A 100 4.42 6.74 2.63
C ILE A 100 4.95 7.86 1.72
N TYR A 101 4.17 8.92 1.56
CA TYR A 101 4.51 10.06 0.71
C TYR A 101 5.53 10.98 1.35
N ASP A 102 5.34 11.31 2.64
CA ASP A 102 6.23 12.24 3.35
C ASP A 102 7.54 11.54 3.73
N LYS A 103 8.63 11.96 3.10
CA LYS A 103 9.98 11.42 3.31
C LYS A 103 10.49 11.56 4.75
N ASN A 104 9.95 12.52 5.54
CA ASN A 104 10.33 12.69 6.94
C ASN A 104 9.93 11.51 7.82
N TYR A 105 8.97 10.70 7.37
CA TYR A 105 8.52 9.48 8.05
C TYR A 105 9.17 8.20 7.50
N TRP A 106 10.15 8.33 6.59
CA TRP A 106 10.90 7.18 6.10
C TRP A 106 11.97 6.72 7.11
N ASN A 107 12.31 5.43 7.07
CA ASN A 107 13.32 4.77 7.93
C ASN A 107 13.01 4.80 9.44
N GLY A 108 11.92 5.42 9.87
CA GLY A 108 11.48 5.47 11.28
C GLY A 108 10.61 4.29 11.73
N GLY A 109 10.35 3.31 10.86
CA GLY A 109 9.50 2.16 11.14
C GLY A 109 7.99 2.40 10.91
N TYR A 110 7.59 3.59 10.53
CA TYR A 110 6.18 3.95 10.26
C TYR A 110 5.55 3.05 9.19
N GLY A 111 6.21 2.87 8.05
CA GLY A 111 5.71 2.02 6.97
C GLY A 111 5.60 0.55 7.37
N ARG A 112 6.55 0.03 8.16
CA ARG A 112 6.47 -1.34 8.66
C ARG A 112 5.29 -1.52 9.60
N GLU A 113 5.08 -0.58 10.53
CA GLU A 113 3.97 -0.65 11.47
C GLU A 113 2.63 -0.55 10.75
N ALA A 114 2.47 0.42 9.85
CA ALA A 114 1.26 0.60 9.07
C ALA A 114 0.92 -0.63 8.22
N TYR A 115 1.93 -1.20 7.57
CA TYR A 115 1.72 -2.36 6.71
C TYR A 115 1.42 -3.63 7.51
N ALA A 116 2.07 -3.83 8.66
CA ALA A 116 1.74 -4.94 9.56
C ALA A 116 0.29 -4.85 10.04
N LEU A 117 -0.15 -3.70 10.54
CA LEU A 117 -1.53 -3.47 10.98
C LEU A 117 -2.55 -3.70 9.86
N TRP A 118 -2.21 -3.33 8.63
CA TRP A 118 -3.06 -3.56 7.47
C TRP A 118 -3.22 -5.05 7.14
N ILE A 119 -2.10 -5.80 7.13
CA ILE A 119 -2.11 -7.25 6.91
C ILE A 119 -2.88 -7.97 8.02
N ASP A 120 -2.64 -7.58 9.29
CA ASP A 120 -3.37 -8.13 10.43
C ASP A 120 -4.88 -7.89 10.30
N PHE A 121 -5.28 -6.65 9.99
CA PHE A 121 -6.69 -6.29 9.80
C PHE A 121 -7.35 -7.10 8.68
N LEU A 122 -6.69 -7.25 7.53
CA LEU A 122 -7.23 -8.03 6.41
C LEU A 122 -7.42 -9.50 6.79
N PHE A 123 -6.44 -10.13 7.43
CA PHE A 123 -6.57 -11.52 7.86
C PHE A 123 -7.61 -11.70 8.97
N GLU A 124 -7.71 -10.77 9.92
CA GLU A 124 -8.72 -10.82 11.00
C GLU A 124 -10.15 -10.60 10.48
N SER A 125 -10.30 -9.78 9.44
CA SER A 125 -11.61 -9.38 8.91
C SER A 125 -12.12 -10.22 7.74
N THR A 126 -11.32 -11.17 7.24
CA THR A 126 -11.67 -12.01 6.08
C THR A 126 -11.21 -13.45 6.29
N ASP A 127 -11.72 -14.38 5.46
CA ASP A 127 -11.26 -15.77 5.42
C ASP A 127 -10.18 -16.00 4.33
N LEU A 128 -9.54 -14.96 3.83
CA LEU A 128 -8.51 -15.06 2.80
C LEU A 128 -7.38 -15.99 3.26
N HIS A 129 -6.99 -16.94 2.41
CA HIS A 129 -5.93 -17.91 2.72
C HIS A 129 -4.52 -17.35 2.48
N ARG A 130 -4.41 -16.24 1.71
CA ARG A 130 -3.15 -15.57 1.40
C ARG A 130 -3.32 -14.07 1.14
N LEU A 131 -2.27 -13.32 1.42
CA LEU A 131 -2.09 -11.93 0.99
C LEU A 131 -0.76 -11.79 0.27
N GLY A 132 -0.75 -11.02 -0.82
CA GLY A 132 0.45 -10.79 -1.60
C GLY A 132 0.76 -9.31 -1.79
N MET A 133 1.86 -9.03 -2.44
CA MET A 133 2.20 -7.71 -2.96
C MET A 133 3.12 -7.80 -4.18
N SER A 134 3.08 -6.78 -5.03
CA SER A 134 3.96 -6.62 -6.17
C SER A 134 4.84 -5.39 -6.03
N THR A 135 6.10 -5.54 -6.39
CA THR A 135 7.05 -4.44 -6.47
C THR A 135 8.12 -4.71 -7.53
N TRP A 136 9.21 -4.01 -7.50
CA TRP A 136 10.35 -4.16 -8.39
C TRP A 136 11.67 -4.13 -7.60
N SER A 137 12.73 -4.71 -8.15
CA SER A 137 13.99 -4.90 -7.43
C SER A 137 14.71 -3.59 -7.07
N GLY A 138 14.33 -2.47 -7.66
CA GLY A 138 14.81 -1.15 -7.25
C GLY A 138 14.14 -0.61 -5.99
N ASN A 139 12.98 -1.13 -5.59
CA ASN A 139 12.30 -0.73 -4.35
C ASN A 139 12.71 -1.62 -3.18
N GLU A 140 13.99 -1.57 -2.83
CA GLU A 140 14.53 -2.36 -1.70
C GLU A 140 13.84 -2.07 -0.37
N ARG A 141 13.31 -0.85 -0.20
CA ARG A 141 12.59 -0.47 1.03
C ARG A 141 11.32 -1.29 1.18
N MET A 142 10.54 -1.41 0.12
CA MET A 142 9.30 -2.21 0.16
C MET A 142 9.58 -3.68 0.38
N MET A 143 10.59 -4.24 -0.30
CA MET A 143 11.01 -5.63 -0.10
C MET A 143 11.38 -5.87 1.36
N LYS A 144 12.22 -5.01 1.98
CA LYS A 144 12.60 -5.10 3.39
C LYS A 144 11.42 -4.94 4.35
N VAL A 145 10.45 -4.09 4.03
CA VAL A 145 9.22 -3.95 4.84
C VAL A 145 8.42 -5.25 4.80
N ALA A 146 8.19 -5.80 3.61
CA ALA A 146 7.46 -7.05 3.42
C ALA A 146 8.13 -8.24 4.12
N GLU A 147 9.45 -8.41 3.97
CA GLU A 147 10.22 -9.44 4.67
C GLU A 147 10.11 -9.32 6.21
N ARG A 148 10.17 -8.10 6.74
CA ARG A 148 10.11 -7.85 8.20
C ARG A 148 8.74 -8.10 8.82
N ILE A 149 7.68 -8.13 8.04
CA ILE A 149 6.34 -8.53 8.49
C ILE A 149 6.05 -10.00 8.21
N GLY A 150 7.02 -10.75 7.64
CA GLY A 150 6.94 -12.18 7.42
C GLY A 150 6.57 -12.63 6.02
N MET A 151 6.42 -11.72 5.04
CA MET A 151 6.23 -12.10 3.64
C MET A 151 7.50 -12.73 3.06
N LYS A 152 7.31 -13.68 2.14
CA LYS A 152 8.38 -14.37 1.42
C LYS A 152 8.38 -13.94 -0.06
N GLU A 153 9.55 -13.86 -0.68
CA GLU A 153 9.65 -13.71 -2.13
C GLU A 153 9.14 -15.00 -2.81
N GLU A 154 8.10 -14.85 -3.62
CA GLU A 154 7.43 -15.96 -4.32
C GLU A 154 7.83 -16.03 -5.81
N ALA A 155 8.15 -14.87 -6.40
CA ALA A 155 8.61 -14.81 -7.79
C ALA A 155 9.51 -13.60 -8.04
N ARG A 156 10.54 -13.84 -8.87
CA ARG A 156 11.43 -12.81 -9.42
C ARG A 156 11.50 -12.97 -10.92
N ILE A 157 10.84 -12.06 -11.65
CA ILE A 157 10.81 -12.06 -13.12
C ILE A 157 11.91 -11.12 -13.59
N ARG A 158 12.98 -11.69 -14.10
CA ARG A 158 14.19 -10.96 -14.49
C ARG A 158 13.93 -9.94 -15.59
N ASN A 159 14.46 -8.72 -15.43
CA ASN A 159 14.44 -7.64 -16.42
C ASN A 159 13.02 -7.27 -16.92
N ALA A 160 11.99 -7.48 -16.11
CA ALA A 160 10.59 -7.24 -16.50
C ALA A 160 10.12 -5.81 -16.26
N ARG A 161 10.97 -4.95 -15.72
CA ARG A 161 10.68 -3.53 -15.47
C ARG A 161 11.79 -2.65 -16.04
N MET A 162 11.42 -1.56 -16.70
CA MET A 162 12.38 -0.55 -17.16
C MET A 162 12.15 0.75 -16.40
N VAL A 163 13.19 1.25 -15.76
CA VAL A 163 13.18 2.51 -15.03
C VAL A 163 14.43 3.30 -15.41
N GLU A 164 14.25 4.52 -15.91
CA GLU A 164 15.35 5.41 -16.33
C GLU A 164 16.37 4.73 -17.24
N GLY A 165 15.89 3.95 -18.22
CA GLY A 165 16.73 3.27 -19.21
C GLY A 165 17.47 2.02 -18.68
N ARG A 166 17.20 1.57 -17.46
CA ARG A 166 17.79 0.35 -16.88
C ARG A 166 16.71 -0.70 -16.61
N TYR A 167 17.09 -1.96 -16.75
CA TYR A 167 16.22 -3.08 -16.46
C TYR A 167 16.33 -3.51 -14.99
N PHE A 168 15.18 -3.83 -14.43
CA PHE A 168 14.99 -4.33 -13.08
C PHE A 168 14.05 -5.53 -13.08
N ASP A 169 14.08 -6.32 -12.03
CA ASP A 169 13.20 -7.47 -11.89
C ASP A 169 11.82 -7.03 -11.37
N ALA A 170 10.76 -7.70 -11.83
CA ALA A 170 9.47 -7.64 -11.16
C ALA A 170 9.48 -8.65 -9.99
N ILE A 171 9.04 -8.21 -8.82
CA ILE A 171 9.07 -9.00 -7.58
C ILE A 171 7.64 -9.25 -7.10
N LYS A 172 7.36 -10.48 -6.73
CA LYS A 172 6.14 -10.88 -6.02
C LYS A 172 6.54 -11.39 -4.63
N MET A 173 5.84 -10.91 -3.61
CA MET A 173 6.01 -11.42 -2.25
C MET A 173 4.64 -11.78 -1.69
N GLY A 174 4.58 -12.72 -0.77
CA GLY A 174 3.32 -13.17 -0.19
C GLY A 174 3.47 -13.80 1.17
N MET A 175 2.33 -13.96 1.84
CA MET A 175 2.17 -14.59 3.14
C MET A 175 0.91 -15.45 3.11
N LEU A 176 1.01 -16.69 3.55
CA LEU A 176 -0.13 -17.55 3.78
C LEU A 176 -0.73 -17.28 5.17
N ARG A 177 -2.04 -17.49 5.33
CA ARG A 177 -2.71 -17.35 6.63
C ARG A 177 -2.03 -18.18 7.73
N GLU A 178 -1.67 -19.42 7.45
CA GLU A 178 -0.96 -20.30 8.41
C GLU A 178 0.43 -19.77 8.83
N GLU A 179 1.03 -18.88 8.04
CA GLU A 179 2.30 -18.22 8.36
C GLU A 179 2.08 -16.99 9.23
N TRP A 180 0.93 -16.32 9.07
CA TRP A 180 0.53 -15.17 9.88
C TRP A 180 0.09 -15.60 11.29
N GLU A 181 -0.65 -16.69 11.43
CA GLU A 181 -1.18 -17.21 12.69
C GLU A 181 -0.10 -17.74 13.68
N LYS A 182 1.16 -17.73 13.30
CA LYS A 182 2.29 -18.12 14.17
C LYS A 182 2.77 -16.95 15.00
#